data_ac42c2e0bd03eefcb375b0a0a033e4d1
#
_entry.id   ac42c2e0bd03eefcb375b0a0a033e4d1
#
_cell.length_a   1.000
_cell.length_b   1.000
_cell.length_c   1.000
_cell.angle_alpha   90.00
_cell.angle_beta   90.00
_cell.angle_gamma   90.00
#
_symmetry.space_group_name_H-M   'P 1'
#
loop_
_entity.id
_entity.type
_entity.pdbx_description
1 polymer ?
#
loop_
_entity_poly.entity_id
_entity_poly.type
_entity_poly.pdbx_seq_one_letter_code
_entity_poly.pdbx_strand_id
1 'polypeptide(L)'
;MLVVTFAFVVLRLSGDPALMILGPEAPPEVLAAFRKAWGLDDPIWFQYLDYFSAIAKGELGRSMRDGRPAIELVLERIPATLALTLPAFFFKVALGVPAGIYAALHRGSAIDRAVMMTAVAGFTVPSFVLALLLVLVFAVQLGWLPSGGQDSWRHAILPIATLSFGGAAVLARFTRSAMLEVLGQPLSLIHI
;
A
#
# COMPACT_ATOMS: atom_id res chain seq x y z
N MET A 1 -2.72 -20.79 -4.78
CA MET A 1 -1.70 -21.52 -5.54
C MET A 1 -1.07 -20.70 -6.65
N LEU A 2 -1.79 -20.16 -7.66
CA LEU A 2 -1.21 -19.38 -8.77
C LEU A 2 -0.30 -18.22 -8.32
N VAL A 3 -0.73 -17.41 -7.35
CA VAL A 3 0.04 -16.26 -6.84
C VAL A 3 1.36 -16.72 -6.21
N VAL A 4 1.34 -17.81 -5.47
CA VAL A 4 2.54 -18.35 -4.79
C VAL A 4 3.52 -18.91 -5.82
N THR A 5 3.02 -19.66 -6.81
CA THR A 5 3.84 -20.16 -7.94
C THR A 5 4.46 -18.98 -8.71
N PHE A 6 3.65 -17.96 -9.03
CA PHE A 6 4.13 -16.78 -9.74
C PHE A 6 5.24 -16.07 -8.93
N ALA A 7 5.01 -15.85 -7.64
CA ALA A 7 6.01 -15.22 -6.76
C ALA A 7 7.31 -16.05 -6.70
N PHE A 8 7.21 -17.39 -6.57
CA PHE A 8 8.37 -18.27 -6.58
C PHE A 8 9.17 -18.13 -7.87
N VAL A 9 8.50 -18.18 -9.03
CA VAL A 9 9.16 -18.07 -10.34
C VAL A 9 9.81 -16.70 -10.51
N VAL A 10 9.09 -15.61 -10.20
CA VAL A 10 9.63 -14.25 -10.31
C VAL A 10 10.85 -14.05 -9.43
N LEU A 11 10.81 -14.51 -8.18
CA LEU A 11 11.95 -14.39 -7.27
C LEU A 11 13.18 -15.16 -7.79
N ARG A 12 12.98 -16.32 -8.43
CA ARG A 12 14.08 -17.09 -9.03
C ARG A 12 14.64 -16.48 -10.31
N LEU A 13 13.80 -15.83 -11.10
CA LEU A 13 14.22 -15.10 -12.31
C LEU A 13 14.90 -13.76 -11.99
N SER A 14 14.63 -13.17 -10.83
CA SER A 14 15.18 -11.87 -10.42
C SER A 14 16.67 -11.91 -10.05
N GLY A 15 17.26 -13.09 -9.92
CA GLY A 15 18.68 -13.26 -9.63
C GLY A 15 18.98 -14.21 -8.47
N ASP A 16 20.25 -14.29 -8.09
CA ASP A 16 20.71 -15.11 -6.97
C ASP A 16 20.39 -14.44 -5.62
N PRO A 17 19.54 -15.04 -4.77
CA PRO A 17 19.22 -14.50 -3.46
C PRO A 17 20.44 -14.29 -2.55
N ALA A 18 21.48 -15.12 -2.69
CA ALA A 18 22.71 -14.97 -1.92
C ALA A 18 23.42 -13.63 -2.22
N LEU A 19 23.52 -13.28 -3.51
CA LEU A 19 24.10 -12.00 -3.94
C LEU A 19 23.24 -10.80 -3.52
N MET A 20 21.91 -10.96 -3.57
CA MET A 20 20.99 -9.88 -3.18
C MET A 20 21.05 -9.56 -1.68
N ILE A 21 21.29 -10.56 -0.84
CA ILE A 21 21.29 -10.43 0.62
C ILE A 21 22.66 -10.07 1.17
N LEU A 22 23.70 -10.76 0.69
CA LEU A 22 25.06 -10.60 1.19
C LEU A 22 25.85 -9.52 0.43
N GLY A 23 25.35 -9.12 -0.74
CA GLY A 23 26.01 -8.16 -1.62
C GLY A 23 27.03 -8.81 -2.57
N PRO A 24 27.38 -8.10 -3.67
CA PRO A 24 28.33 -8.61 -4.69
C PRO A 24 29.78 -8.70 -4.19
N GLU A 25 30.11 -7.98 -3.12
CA GLU A 25 31.44 -7.93 -2.51
C GLU A 25 31.64 -9.06 -1.48
N ALA A 26 30.63 -9.90 -1.22
CA ALA A 26 30.77 -10.97 -0.25
C ALA A 26 31.79 -12.05 -0.71
N PRO A 27 32.62 -12.57 0.19
CA PRO A 27 33.58 -13.62 -0.14
C PRO A 27 32.90 -14.85 -0.77
N PRO A 28 33.48 -15.48 -1.80
CA PRO A 28 32.90 -16.64 -2.47
C PRO A 28 32.53 -17.79 -1.53
N GLU A 29 33.30 -17.99 -0.47
CA GLU A 29 33.07 -19.02 0.54
C GLU A 29 31.79 -18.75 1.34
N VAL A 30 31.53 -17.49 1.69
CA VAL A 30 30.33 -17.06 2.42
C VAL A 30 29.10 -17.22 1.53
N LEU A 31 29.19 -16.86 0.25
CA LEU A 31 28.14 -17.06 -0.72
C LEU A 31 27.79 -18.55 -0.91
N ALA A 32 28.82 -19.41 -1.04
CA ALA A 32 28.64 -20.85 -1.16
C ALA A 32 28.02 -21.47 0.08
N ALA A 33 28.48 -21.08 1.27
CA ALA A 33 27.90 -21.52 2.54
C ALA A 33 26.44 -21.11 2.68
N PHE A 34 26.11 -19.88 2.30
CA PHE A 34 24.72 -19.39 2.31
C PHE A 34 23.82 -20.16 1.34
N ARG A 35 24.27 -20.36 0.09
CA ARG A 35 23.51 -21.15 -0.89
C ARG A 35 23.21 -22.56 -0.39
N LYS A 36 24.23 -23.21 0.16
CA LYS A 36 24.09 -24.57 0.72
C LYS A 36 23.13 -24.59 1.93
N ALA A 37 23.25 -23.64 2.84
CA ALA A 37 22.41 -23.55 4.02
C ALA A 37 20.91 -23.33 3.69
N TRP A 38 20.60 -22.68 2.55
CA TRP A 38 19.25 -22.35 2.11
C TRP A 38 18.77 -23.24 0.94
N GLY A 39 19.50 -24.29 0.60
CA GLY A 39 19.12 -25.21 -0.50
C GLY A 39 19.01 -24.52 -1.86
N LEU A 40 19.77 -23.43 -2.08
CA LEU A 40 19.71 -22.66 -3.33
C LEU A 40 20.43 -23.37 -4.48
N ASP A 41 21.31 -24.31 -4.17
CA ASP A 41 22.02 -25.15 -5.13
C ASP A 41 21.20 -26.36 -5.62
N ASP A 42 20.09 -26.64 -4.96
CA ASP A 42 19.21 -27.74 -5.34
C ASP A 42 18.48 -27.44 -6.66
N PRO A 43 18.07 -28.47 -7.44
CA PRO A 43 17.28 -28.26 -8.63
C PRO A 43 15.98 -27.47 -8.34
N ILE A 44 15.60 -26.55 -9.23
CA ILE A 44 14.46 -25.62 -9.02
C ILE A 44 13.16 -26.38 -8.72
N TRP A 45 12.93 -27.54 -9.36
CA TRP A 45 11.75 -28.35 -9.11
C TRP A 45 11.71 -28.92 -7.68
N PHE A 46 12.88 -29.26 -7.11
CA PHE A 46 12.98 -29.73 -5.73
C PHE A 46 12.68 -28.60 -4.75
N GLN A 47 13.29 -27.43 -4.96
CA GLN A 47 13.02 -26.22 -4.17
C GLN A 47 11.53 -25.82 -4.22
N TYR A 48 10.89 -25.99 -5.39
CA TYR A 48 9.45 -25.74 -5.56
C TYR A 48 8.60 -26.70 -4.73
N LEU A 49 8.87 -28.02 -4.83
CA LEU A 49 8.13 -29.03 -4.07
C LEU A 49 8.34 -28.88 -2.56
N ASP A 50 9.56 -28.61 -2.12
CA ASP A 50 9.86 -28.38 -0.70
C ASP A 50 9.12 -27.18 -0.17
N TYR A 51 9.12 -26.06 -0.90
CA TYR A 51 8.40 -24.86 -0.55
C TYR A 51 6.88 -25.11 -0.40
N PHE A 52 6.27 -25.86 -1.33
CA PHE A 52 4.85 -26.18 -1.23
C PHE A 52 4.54 -27.18 -0.12
N SER A 53 5.42 -28.12 0.14
CA SER A 53 5.27 -29.07 1.24
C SER A 53 5.32 -28.36 2.59
N ALA A 54 6.22 -27.38 2.75
CA ALA A 54 6.32 -26.55 3.94
C ALA A 54 5.03 -25.73 4.16
N ILE A 55 4.53 -25.07 3.12
CA ILE A 55 3.25 -24.33 3.18
C ILE A 55 2.09 -25.25 3.59
N ALA A 56 2.02 -26.44 3.05
CA ALA A 56 0.96 -27.41 3.39
C ALA A 56 1.00 -27.84 4.87
N LYS A 57 2.18 -27.78 5.50
CA LYS A 57 2.38 -28.03 6.93
C LYS A 57 2.15 -26.79 7.80
N GLY A 58 1.85 -25.62 7.20
CA GLY A 58 1.71 -24.35 7.89
C GLY A 58 3.03 -23.62 8.14
N GLU A 59 4.12 -24.09 7.57
CA GLU A 59 5.44 -23.47 7.66
C GLU A 59 5.61 -22.48 6.52
N LEU A 60 5.56 -21.18 6.83
CA LEU A 60 5.74 -20.10 5.85
C LEU A 60 7.22 -19.76 5.60
N GLY A 61 8.13 -20.65 6.03
CA GLY A 61 9.56 -20.47 5.86
C GLY A 61 10.17 -19.48 6.86
N ARG A 62 11.44 -19.18 6.62
CA ARG A 62 12.24 -18.25 7.43
C ARG A 62 12.74 -17.10 6.57
N SER A 63 12.92 -15.94 7.18
CA SER A 63 13.59 -14.81 6.56
C SER A 63 15.06 -15.14 6.30
N MET A 64 15.48 -15.02 5.06
CA MET A 64 16.88 -15.23 4.69
C MET A 64 17.83 -14.15 5.24
N ARG A 65 17.27 -13.02 5.72
CA ARG A 65 18.02 -11.89 6.25
C ARG A 65 18.39 -12.04 7.73
N ASP A 66 17.43 -12.47 8.54
CA ASP A 66 17.51 -12.53 10.00
C ASP A 66 17.26 -13.92 10.59
N GLY A 67 16.99 -14.92 9.74
CA GLY A 67 16.77 -16.30 10.16
C GLY A 67 15.47 -16.54 10.98
N ARG A 68 14.65 -15.49 11.21
CA ARG A 68 13.43 -15.57 11.99
C ARG A 68 12.29 -16.20 11.18
N PRO A 69 11.32 -16.89 11.83
CA PRO A 69 10.13 -17.36 11.13
C PRO A 69 9.40 -16.20 10.42
N ALA A 70 9.06 -16.40 9.13
CA ALA A 70 8.42 -15.36 8.33
C ALA A 70 7.07 -14.92 8.92
N ILE A 71 6.33 -15.86 9.53
CA ILE A 71 5.04 -15.56 10.17
C ILE A 71 5.18 -14.57 11.34
N GLU A 72 6.23 -14.68 12.16
CA GLU A 72 6.47 -13.75 13.26
C GLU A 72 6.71 -12.34 12.75
N LEU A 73 7.55 -12.20 11.70
CA LEU A 73 7.84 -10.90 11.08
C LEU A 73 6.59 -10.26 10.49
N VAL A 74 5.72 -11.07 9.88
CA VAL A 74 4.44 -10.58 9.35
C VAL A 74 3.53 -10.12 10.48
N LEU A 75 3.34 -10.95 11.51
CA LEU A 75 2.46 -10.63 12.64
C LEU A 75 2.93 -9.39 13.41
N GLU A 76 4.24 -9.18 13.55
CA GLU A 76 4.80 -7.97 14.17
C GLU A 76 4.48 -6.69 13.37
N ARG A 77 4.31 -6.79 12.04
CA ARG A 77 4.05 -5.63 11.16
C ARG A 77 2.57 -5.34 10.94
N ILE A 78 1.69 -6.34 11.14
CA ILE A 78 0.24 -6.17 10.98
C ILE A 78 -0.32 -5.01 11.82
N PRO A 79 -0.02 -4.87 13.13
CA PRO A 79 -0.57 -3.77 13.94
C PRO A 79 -0.21 -2.39 13.39
N ALA A 80 1.05 -2.18 13.01
CA ALA A 80 1.51 -0.91 12.44
C ALA A 80 0.83 -0.62 11.10
N THR A 81 0.67 -1.63 10.25
CA THR A 81 -0.03 -1.50 8.96
C THR A 81 -1.50 -1.13 9.17
N LEU A 82 -2.19 -1.82 10.09
CA LEU A 82 -3.59 -1.54 10.39
C LEU A 82 -3.78 -0.16 11.04
N ALA A 83 -2.85 0.24 11.92
CA ALA A 83 -2.88 1.56 12.56
C ALA A 83 -2.79 2.73 11.55
N LEU A 84 -2.19 2.52 10.38
CA LEU A 84 -2.16 3.51 9.31
C LEU A 84 -3.32 3.33 8.32
N THR A 85 -3.60 2.09 7.91
CA THR A 85 -4.54 1.83 6.81
C THR A 85 -6.01 1.97 7.22
N LEU A 86 -6.39 1.56 8.44
CA LEU A 86 -7.78 1.68 8.89
C LEU A 86 -8.23 3.14 9.04
N PRO A 87 -7.48 4.03 9.74
CA PRO A 87 -7.83 5.45 9.77
C PRO A 87 -7.79 6.09 8.38
N ALA A 88 -6.79 5.74 7.54
CA ALA A 88 -6.73 6.27 6.19
C ALA A 88 -7.95 5.87 5.36
N PHE A 89 -8.40 4.60 5.48
CA PHE A 89 -9.61 4.14 4.82
C PHE A 89 -10.86 4.87 5.33
N PHE A 90 -10.98 5.05 6.66
CA PHE A 90 -12.07 5.79 7.26
C PHE A 90 -12.14 7.23 6.72
N PHE A 91 -11.05 7.98 6.76
CA PHE A 91 -11.02 9.35 6.26
C PHE A 91 -11.26 9.43 4.74
N LYS A 92 -10.72 8.47 3.98
CA LYS A 92 -11.00 8.37 2.54
C LYS A 92 -12.50 8.28 2.25
N VAL A 93 -13.24 7.43 2.97
CA VAL A 93 -14.68 7.27 2.82
C VAL A 93 -15.44 8.47 3.38
N ALA A 94 -15.09 8.89 4.59
CA ALA A 94 -15.76 10.00 5.29
C ALA A 94 -15.64 11.36 4.58
N LEU A 95 -14.58 11.57 3.80
CA LEU A 95 -14.38 12.79 3.01
C LEU A 95 -14.83 12.60 1.56
N GLY A 96 -14.47 11.48 0.94
CA GLY A 96 -14.71 11.25 -0.49
C GLY A 96 -16.18 11.09 -0.84
N VAL A 97 -16.92 10.27 -0.10
CA VAL A 97 -18.35 10.02 -0.38
C VAL A 97 -19.19 11.29 -0.21
N PRO A 98 -19.15 12.00 0.93
CA PRO A 98 -19.93 13.24 1.08
C PRO A 98 -19.55 14.31 0.08
N ALA A 99 -18.25 14.48 -0.22
CA ALA A 99 -17.81 15.43 -1.22
C ALA A 99 -18.37 15.11 -2.61
N GLY A 100 -18.40 13.83 -2.99
CA GLY A 100 -18.98 13.37 -4.26
C GLY A 100 -20.48 13.59 -4.34
N ILE A 101 -21.22 13.23 -3.28
CA ILE A 101 -22.67 13.47 -3.18
C ILE A 101 -22.97 14.97 -3.30
N TYR A 102 -22.28 15.79 -2.52
CA TYR A 102 -22.50 17.23 -2.49
C TYR A 102 -22.21 17.87 -3.86
N ALA A 103 -21.13 17.44 -4.52
CA ALA A 103 -20.80 17.90 -5.88
C ALA A 103 -21.86 17.49 -6.91
N ALA A 104 -22.45 16.29 -6.78
CA ALA A 104 -23.52 15.83 -7.66
C ALA A 104 -24.81 16.65 -7.50
N LEU A 105 -25.21 16.92 -6.26
CA LEU A 105 -26.41 17.71 -5.95
C LEU A 105 -26.28 19.17 -6.39
N HIS A 106 -25.05 19.71 -6.45
CA HIS A 106 -24.77 21.09 -6.89
C HIS A 106 -24.03 21.11 -8.23
N ARG A 107 -24.46 20.26 -9.17
CA ARG A 107 -23.86 20.11 -10.50
C ARG A 107 -23.68 21.47 -11.21
N GLY A 108 -22.50 21.72 -11.74
CA GLY A 108 -22.14 22.95 -12.46
C GLY A 108 -21.79 24.14 -11.56
N SER A 109 -21.94 24.01 -10.22
CA SER A 109 -21.55 25.05 -9.27
C SER A 109 -20.03 25.22 -9.13
N ALA A 110 -19.61 26.28 -8.43
CA ALA A 110 -18.19 26.47 -8.07
C ALA A 110 -17.66 25.32 -7.17
N ILE A 111 -18.52 24.80 -6.30
CA ILE A 111 -18.18 23.68 -5.41
C ILE A 111 -17.94 22.41 -6.19
N ASP A 112 -18.82 22.08 -7.13
CA ASP A 112 -18.65 20.94 -8.01
C ASP A 112 -17.31 21.02 -8.78
N ARG A 113 -17.02 22.17 -9.32
CA ARG A 113 -15.73 22.41 -9.99
C ARG A 113 -14.55 22.25 -9.04
N ALA A 114 -14.62 22.83 -7.84
CA ALA A 114 -13.54 22.72 -6.85
C ALA A 114 -13.30 21.26 -6.43
N VAL A 115 -14.36 20.49 -6.13
CA VAL A 115 -14.25 19.06 -5.79
C VAL A 115 -13.63 18.28 -6.96
N MET A 116 -14.06 18.53 -8.19
CA MET A 116 -13.52 17.84 -9.37
C MET A 116 -12.06 18.23 -9.66
N MET A 117 -11.68 19.50 -9.50
CA MET A 117 -10.28 19.94 -9.64
C MET A 117 -9.39 19.29 -8.57
N THR A 118 -9.84 19.27 -7.33
CA THR A 118 -9.14 18.57 -6.24
C THR A 118 -9.03 17.08 -6.50
N ALA A 119 -10.07 16.45 -7.06
CA ALA A 119 -10.06 15.06 -7.42
C ALA A 119 -9.04 14.76 -8.54
N VAL A 120 -8.96 15.62 -9.55
CA VAL A 120 -7.95 15.49 -10.62
C VAL A 120 -6.54 15.68 -10.05
N ALA A 121 -6.32 16.71 -9.26
CA ALA A 121 -5.03 16.96 -8.61
C ALA A 121 -4.60 15.78 -7.72
N GLY A 122 -5.51 15.26 -6.89
CA GLY A 122 -5.24 14.15 -5.99
C GLY A 122 -4.95 12.82 -6.69
N PHE A 123 -5.42 12.65 -7.93
CA PHE A 123 -5.09 11.49 -8.77
C PHE A 123 -3.80 11.70 -9.56
N THR A 124 -3.53 12.92 -10.01
CA THR A 124 -2.39 13.24 -10.89
C THR A 124 -1.09 13.35 -10.09
N VAL A 125 -1.15 13.89 -8.87
CA VAL A 125 0.05 14.05 -8.03
C VAL A 125 0.42 12.69 -7.43
N PRO A 126 1.64 12.17 -7.70
CA PRO A 126 2.11 10.94 -7.07
C PRO A 126 2.08 11.05 -5.55
N SER A 127 1.63 10.01 -4.86
CA SER A 127 1.44 10.03 -3.40
C SER A 127 2.72 10.37 -2.63
N PHE A 128 3.90 9.95 -3.12
CA PHE A 128 5.17 10.28 -2.48
C PHE A 128 5.49 11.78 -2.58
N VAL A 129 5.11 12.45 -3.68
CA VAL A 129 5.28 13.92 -3.83
C VAL A 129 4.39 14.64 -2.83
N LEU A 130 3.13 14.22 -2.71
CA LEU A 130 2.22 14.76 -1.70
C LEU A 130 2.78 14.56 -0.28
N ALA A 131 3.30 13.36 0.02
CA ALA A 131 3.91 13.06 1.30
C ALA A 131 5.08 14.01 1.61
N LEU A 132 5.99 14.22 0.65
CA LEU A 132 7.12 15.12 0.80
C LEU A 132 6.69 16.58 1.01
N LEU A 133 5.67 17.03 0.28
CA LEU A 133 5.11 18.38 0.46
C LEU A 133 4.48 18.55 1.84
N LEU A 134 3.73 17.56 2.33
CA LEU A 134 3.16 17.59 3.67
C LEU A 134 4.24 17.60 4.75
N VAL A 135 5.29 16.79 4.61
CA VAL A 135 6.45 16.80 5.52
C VAL A 135 7.14 18.17 5.46
N LEU A 136 7.40 18.70 4.27
CA LEU A 136 8.05 20.02 4.12
C LEU A 136 7.26 21.12 4.84
N VAL A 137 5.95 21.17 4.63
CA VAL A 137 5.12 22.23 5.23
C VAL A 137 4.92 21.99 6.71
N PHE A 138 4.40 20.83 7.13
CA PHE A 138 3.95 20.62 8.50
C PHE A 138 5.05 20.18 9.46
N ALA A 139 6.10 19.54 8.98
CA ALA A 139 7.19 19.12 9.84
C ALA A 139 8.39 20.09 9.81
N VAL A 140 8.80 20.55 8.61
CA VAL A 140 9.99 21.37 8.48
C VAL A 140 9.69 22.85 8.66
N GLN A 141 8.71 23.41 7.93
CA GLN A 141 8.42 24.86 7.98
C GLN A 141 7.64 25.27 9.24
N LEU A 142 6.58 24.53 9.58
CA LEU A 142 5.70 24.85 10.70
C LEU A 142 6.14 24.20 12.03
N GLY A 143 6.91 23.10 11.97
CA GLY A 143 7.32 22.35 13.16
C GLY A 143 6.17 21.73 13.97
N TRP A 144 4.98 21.55 13.35
CA TRP A 144 3.80 21.08 14.06
C TRP A 144 3.80 19.56 14.24
N LEU A 145 4.34 18.82 13.28
CA LEU A 145 4.30 17.37 13.22
C LEU A 145 5.73 16.83 13.03
N PRO A 146 6.00 15.60 13.49
CA PRO A 146 7.30 14.98 13.27
C PRO A 146 7.45 14.55 11.78
N SER A 147 8.68 14.63 11.27
CA SER A 147 9.00 14.27 9.89
C SER A 147 9.11 12.77 9.65
N GLY A 148 9.27 11.96 10.71
CA GLY A 148 9.40 10.51 10.64
C GLY A 148 9.50 9.91 12.03
N GLY A 149 9.50 8.58 12.14
CA GLY A 149 9.46 7.84 13.41
C GLY A 149 8.13 7.16 13.66
N GLN A 150 7.98 6.54 14.84
CA GLN A 150 6.76 5.80 15.22
C GLN A 150 6.45 5.89 16.72
N ASP A 151 7.07 6.81 17.45
CA ASP A 151 7.04 6.86 18.92
C ASP A 151 5.71 7.40 19.47
N SER A 152 4.90 8.05 18.64
CA SER A 152 3.62 8.60 19.04
C SER A 152 2.62 8.64 17.89
N TRP A 153 1.33 8.77 18.21
CA TRP A 153 0.25 8.90 17.21
C TRP A 153 0.46 10.10 16.24
N ARG A 154 1.21 11.13 16.64
CA ARG A 154 1.52 12.29 15.79
C ARG A 154 2.32 11.91 14.54
N HIS A 155 3.14 10.87 14.61
CA HIS A 155 3.90 10.34 13.46
C HIS A 155 3.00 9.69 12.40
N ALA A 156 1.80 9.25 12.78
CA ALA A 156 0.84 8.64 11.87
C ALA A 156 0.02 9.67 11.06
N ILE A 157 -0.05 10.94 11.50
CA ILE A 157 -0.92 11.95 10.89
C ILE A 157 -0.58 12.19 9.42
N LEU A 158 0.67 12.49 9.10
CA LEU A 158 1.09 12.79 7.72
C LEU A 158 0.94 11.59 6.79
N PRO A 159 1.35 10.36 7.16
CA PRO A 159 1.06 9.17 6.38
C PRO A 159 -0.43 8.91 6.15
N ILE A 160 -1.25 9.02 7.20
CA ILE A 160 -2.71 8.86 7.09
C ILE A 160 -3.30 9.92 6.16
N ALA A 161 -2.92 11.19 6.29
CA ALA A 161 -3.38 12.27 5.42
C ALA A 161 -3.01 12.01 3.95
N THR A 162 -1.78 11.56 3.70
CA THR A 162 -1.31 11.22 2.35
C THR A 162 -2.12 10.09 1.73
N LEU A 163 -2.31 8.99 2.46
CA LEU A 163 -3.06 7.81 2.00
C LEU A 163 -4.55 8.13 1.81
N SER A 164 -5.10 9.00 2.66
CA SER A 164 -6.51 9.37 2.60
C SER A 164 -6.82 10.28 1.42
N PHE A 165 -5.99 11.29 1.17
CA PHE A 165 -6.25 12.36 0.20
C PHE A 165 -6.45 11.85 -1.21
N GLY A 166 -5.49 11.10 -1.74
CA GLY A 166 -5.58 10.54 -3.10
C GLY A 166 -6.79 9.61 -3.26
N GLY A 167 -7.02 8.75 -2.26
CA GLY A 167 -8.16 7.84 -2.26
C GLY A 167 -9.52 8.55 -2.14
N ALA A 168 -9.63 9.59 -1.31
CA ALA A 168 -10.83 10.41 -1.17
C ALA A 168 -11.15 11.15 -2.47
N ALA A 169 -10.14 11.67 -3.15
CA ALA A 169 -10.26 12.33 -4.44
C ALA A 169 -10.89 11.40 -5.51
N VAL A 170 -10.36 10.20 -5.63
CA VAL A 170 -10.89 9.17 -6.54
C VAL A 170 -12.33 8.80 -6.17
N LEU A 171 -12.59 8.55 -4.88
CA LEU A 171 -13.90 8.15 -4.38
C LEU A 171 -14.95 9.26 -4.59
N ALA A 172 -14.60 10.53 -4.38
CA ALA A 172 -15.48 11.66 -4.64
C ALA A 172 -15.91 11.72 -6.11
N ARG A 173 -14.97 11.51 -7.04
CA ARG A 173 -15.29 11.49 -8.48
C ARG A 173 -16.22 10.34 -8.86
N PHE A 174 -15.96 9.12 -8.36
CA PHE A 174 -16.82 7.98 -8.64
C PHE A 174 -18.21 8.14 -8.04
N THR A 175 -18.29 8.59 -6.78
CA THR A 175 -19.57 8.86 -6.11
C THR A 175 -20.38 9.91 -6.86
N ARG A 176 -19.74 11.01 -7.29
CA ARG A 176 -20.41 12.03 -8.10
C ARG A 176 -20.96 11.45 -9.40
N SER A 177 -20.16 10.68 -10.13
CA SER A 177 -20.59 10.09 -11.39
C SER A 177 -21.79 9.14 -11.22
N ALA A 178 -21.73 8.25 -10.23
CA ALA A 178 -22.81 7.33 -9.91
C ALA A 178 -24.10 8.06 -9.49
N MET A 179 -23.96 9.10 -8.66
CA MET A 179 -25.10 9.93 -8.25
C MET A 179 -25.77 10.63 -9.43
N LEU A 180 -24.98 11.21 -10.35
CA LEU A 180 -25.55 11.89 -11.53
C LEU A 180 -26.26 10.92 -12.48
N GLU A 181 -25.78 9.70 -12.60
CA GLU A 181 -26.43 8.64 -13.39
C GLU A 181 -27.81 8.29 -12.79
N VAL A 182 -27.90 8.09 -11.49
CA VAL A 182 -29.16 7.74 -10.81
C VAL A 182 -30.14 8.91 -10.80
N LEU A 183 -29.67 10.13 -10.51
CA LEU A 183 -30.53 11.33 -10.48
C LEU A 183 -31.13 11.66 -11.85
N GLY A 184 -30.52 11.21 -12.95
CA GLY A 184 -31.05 11.39 -14.31
C GLY A 184 -32.05 10.32 -14.74
N GLN A 185 -32.33 9.30 -13.94
CA GLN A 185 -33.27 8.22 -14.32
C GLN A 185 -34.74 8.62 -14.11
N PRO A 186 -35.67 8.11 -14.96
CA PRO A 186 -37.09 8.43 -14.86
C PRO A 186 -37.74 8.12 -13.51
N LEU A 187 -37.26 7.10 -12.81
CA LEU A 187 -37.75 6.72 -11.48
C LEU A 187 -37.41 7.76 -10.40
N SER A 188 -36.29 8.48 -10.56
CA SER A 188 -35.92 9.58 -9.67
C SER A 188 -36.89 10.78 -9.85
N LEU A 189 -37.37 11.01 -11.06
CA LEU A 189 -38.31 12.09 -11.37
C LEU A 189 -39.76 11.85 -10.84
N ILE A 190 -40.14 10.59 -10.58
CA ILE A 190 -41.46 10.23 -10.06
C ILE A 190 -41.55 10.45 -8.54
N HIS A 191 -40.40 10.40 -7.82
CA HIS A 191 -40.36 10.50 -6.35
C HIS A 191 -39.89 11.87 -5.83
N ILE A 192 -39.60 12.83 -6.71
CA ILE A 192 -39.28 14.23 -6.41
C ILE A 192 -40.43 15.11 -6.92
#